data_72bb403311542ff90e8cc77e84d1f1b1
#
_entry.id   72bb403311542ff90e8cc77e84d1f1b1
#
_cell.length_a   1.000
_cell.length_b   1.000
_cell.length_c   1.000
_cell.angle_alpha   90.00
_cell.angle_beta   90.00
_cell.angle_gamma   90.00
#
_symmetry.space_group_name_H-M   'P 1'
#
loop_
_entity.id
_entity.type
_entity.pdbx_description
1 polymer ?
#
loop_
_entity_poly.entity_id
_entity_poly.type
_entity_poly.pdbx_seq_one_letter_code
_entity_poly.pdbx_strand_id
1 'polypeptide(L)' 'DVEISGMKFNPEELWINSGDMVIFTNKDMVVHDVTQDPGKEWTSKPIPVDSSWKKVFTLSEDYLCSIHPIMKGKIKVR' A
#
# COMPACT_ATOMS: atom_id res chain seq x y z
N ASP A 1 0.19 8.04 6.17
CA ASP A 1 0.39 6.64 6.56
C ASP A 1 -0.81 5.80 6.16
N VAL A 2 -0.54 4.56 5.77
CA VAL A 2 -1.57 3.59 5.49
C VAL A 2 -1.37 2.41 6.44
N GLU A 3 -2.42 2.06 7.17
CA GLU A 3 -2.39 0.90 8.03
C GLU A 3 -3.05 -0.28 7.33
N ILE A 4 -2.43 -1.44 7.38
CA ILE A 4 -3.01 -2.67 6.84
C ILE A 4 -3.58 -3.44 8.02
N SER A 5 -4.92 -3.55 8.07
CA SER A 5 -5.60 -4.29 9.14
C SER A 5 -6.99 -4.70 8.67
N GLY A 6 -7.50 -5.80 9.24
CA GLY A 6 -8.80 -6.31 8.87
C GLY A 6 -8.91 -6.65 7.39
N MET A 7 -7.82 -7.08 6.78
CA MET A 7 -7.75 -7.41 5.35
C MET A 7 -8.08 -6.21 4.47
N LYS A 8 -7.67 -5.00 4.90
CA LYS A 8 -7.91 -3.76 4.17
C LYS A 8 -6.73 -2.82 4.31
N PHE A 9 -6.59 -1.94 3.32
CA PHE A 9 -5.73 -0.76 3.42
C PHE A 9 -6.55 0.38 4.01
N ASN A 10 -6.05 1.02 5.06
CA ASN A 10 -6.77 2.06 5.80
C ASN A 10 -5.91 3.33 5.89
N PRO A 11 -6.27 4.44 5.24
CA PRO A 11 -7.43 4.60 4.37
C PRO A 11 -7.24 3.88 3.04
N GLU A 12 -8.33 3.55 2.39
CA GLU A 12 -8.29 2.91 1.08
C GLU A 12 -7.83 3.88 0.00
N GLU A 13 -8.15 5.17 0.16
CA GLU A 13 -7.69 6.22 -0.74
C GLU A 13 -6.99 7.30 0.09
N LEU A 14 -5.77 7.64 -0.28
CA LEU A 14 -4.97 8.63 0.44
C LEU A 14 -4.53 9.72 -0.54
N TRP A 15 -4.81 10.98 -0.20
CA TRP A 15 -4.36 12.14 -0.96
C TRP A 15 -3.04 12.65 -0.41
N ILE A 16 -2.07 12.85 -1.28
CA ILE A 16 -0.74 13.35 -0.92
C ILE A 16 -0.29 14.42 -1.91
N ASN A 17 0.79 15.10 -1.58
CA ASN A 17 1.50 15.98 -2.52
C ASN A 17 2.58 15.16 -3.22
N SER A 18 2.89 15.53 -4.48
CA SER A 18 3.94 14.86 -5.22
C SER A 18 5.26 14.91 -4.44
N GLY A 19 5.89 13.75 -4.31
CA GLY A 19 7.14 13.62 -3.58
C GLY A 19 6.98 13.22 -2.12
N ASP A 20 5.75 13.12 -1.62
CA ASP A 20 5.54 12.67 -0.25
C ASP A 20 5.85 11.18 -0.11
N MET A 21 6.34 10.83 1.07
CA MET A 21 6.59 9.44 1.42
C MET A 21 5.37 8.86 2.12
N VAL A 22 4.92 7.69 1.68
CA VAL A 22 3.83 6.95 2.31
C VAL A 22 4.42 5.75 3.04
N ILE A 23 4.01 5.57 4.28
CA ILE A 23 4.45 4.45 5.11
C ILE A 23 3.27 3.48 5.24
N PHE A 24 3.51 2.23 4.83
CA PHE A 24 2.53 1.15 4.95
C PHE A 24 2.96 0.26 6.10
N THR A 25 2.10 0.14 7.12
CA THR A 25 2.40 -0.66 8.30
C THR A 25 1.42 -1.82 8.39
N ASN A 26 1.95 -3.03 8.49
CA ASN A 26 1.11 -4.23 8.59
C ASN A 26 0.72 -4.48 10.03
N LYS A 27 -0.52 -4.13 10.37
CA LYS A 27 -1.11 -4.38 11.68
C LYS A 27 -2.10 -5.53 11.65
N ASP A 28 -2.13 -6.29 10.55
CA ASP A 28 -2.97 -7.47 10.45
C ASP A 28 -2.26 -8.68 11.09
N MET A 29 -2.93 -9.80 11.11
CA MET A 29 -2.41 -11.02 11.72
C MET A 29 -1.71 -11.92 10.72
N VAL A 30 -1.68 -11.54 9.44
CA VAL A 30 -1.05 -12.29 8.35
C VAL A 30 -0.16 -11.37 7.53
N VAL A 31 0.74 -11.97 6.76
CA VAL A 31 1.62 -11.24 5.85
C VAL A 31 0.82 -10.63 4.71
N HIS A 32 1.18 -9.41 4.33
CA HIS A 32 0.60 -8.72 3.18
C HIS A 32 1.71 -8.09 2.34
N ASP A 33 1.36 -7.63 1.13
CA ASP A 33 2.27 -6.80 0.35
C ASP A 33 1.51 -5.62 -0.27
N VAL A 34 2.28 -4.69 -0.85
CA VAL A 34 1.75 -3.55 -1.60
C VAL A 34 2.36 -3.65 -2.98
N THR A 35 1.54 -3.90 -3.98
CA THR A 35 2.00 -4.15 -5.34
C THR A 35 1.20 -3.29 -6.30
N GLN A 36 1.87 -2.62 -7.24
CA GLN A 36 1.21 -1.76 -8.20
C GLN A 36 0.20 -2.56 -9.03
N ASP A 37 -0.95 -1.96 -9.29
CA ASP A 37 -2.04 -2.54 -10.07
C ASP A 37 -2.39 -1.57 -11.21
N PRO A 38 -2.48 -2.02 -12.45
CA PRO A 38 -2.40 -3.41 -12.91
C PRO A 38 -1.00 -3.87 -13.32
N GLY A 39 -0.07 -2.93 -13.53
CA GLY A 39 1.21 -3.24 -14.18
C GLY A 39 2.20 -4.02 -13.34
N LYS A 40 2.05 -4.04 -12.03
CA LYS A 40 2.97 -4.68 -11.09
C LYS A 40 4.42 -4.24 -11.31
N GLU A 41 4.58 -2.94 -11.60
CA GLU A 41 5.90 -2.37 -11.90
C GLU A 41 6.75 -2.22 -10.65
N TRP A 42 6.11 -2.22 -9.47
CA TRP A 42 6.80 -2.20 -8.20
C TRP A 42 6.02 -3.03 -7.18
N THR A 43 6.73 -3.51 -6.19
CA THR A 43 6.14 -4.27 -5.08
C THR A 43 6.97 -4.05 -3.83
N SER A 44 6.29 -4.05 -2.69
CA SER A 44 6.97 -4.02 -1.39
C SER A 44 7.64 -5.35 -1.07
N LYS A 45 7.28 -6.41 -1.79
CA LYS A 45 7.51 -7.79 -1.35
C LYS A 45 6.79 -8.01 -0.02
N PRO A 46 6.76 -9.23 0.52
CA PRO A 46 6.00 -9.49 1.75
C PRO A 46 6.41 -8.59 2.91
N ILE A 47 5.42 -7.97 3.53
CA ILE A 47 5.59 -7.16 4.74
C ILE A 47 5.15 -8.02 5.91
N PRO A 48 6.07 -8.45 6.77
CA PRO A 48 5.70 -9.26 7.95
C PRO A 48 4.79 -8.49 8.89
N VAL A 49 4.10 -9.24 9.75
CA VAL A 49 3.26 -8.65 10.80
C VAL A 49 4.11 -7.69 11.64
N ASP A 50 3.56 -6.53 11.95
CA ASP A 50 4.18 -5.45 12.74
C ASP A 50 5.38 -4.78 12.05
N SER A 51 5.59 -5.03 10.76
CA SER A 51 6.62 -4.36 9.98
C SER A 51 6.03 -3.30 9.07
N SER A 52 6.89 -2.44 8.54
CA SER A 52 6.50 -1.33 7.67
C SER A 52 7.32 -1.32 6.40
N TRP A 53 6.76 -0.72 5.36
CA TRP A 53 7.43 -0.45 4.09
C TRP A 53 7.06 0.95 3.63
N LYS A 54 8.01 1.67 3.05
CA LYS A 54 7.79 3.06 2.64
C LYS A 54 8.13 3.25 1.17
N LYS A 55 7.41 4.18 0.55
CA LYS A 55 7.63 4.54 -0.84
C LYS A 55 7.29 6.01 -1.05
N VAL A 56 8.12 6.69 -1.84
CA VAL A 56 7.83 8.04 -2.31
C VAL A 56 6.97 7.94 -3.57
N PHE A 57 5.88 8.71 -3.62
CA PHE A 57 4.99 8.73 -4.77
C PHE A 57 5.03 10.11 -5.43
N THR A 58 5.19 10.12 -6.75
CA THR A 58 5.14 11.35 -7.54
C THR A 58 3.94 11.38 -8.48
N LEU A 59 3.28 10.25 -8.67
CA LEU A 59 2.11 10.09 -9.52
C LEU A 59 1.02 9.37 -8.75
N SER A 60 -0.24 9.61 -9.13
CA SER A 60 -1.35 8.81 -8.61
C SER A 60 -1.20 7.37 -9.09
N GLU A 61 -1.41 6.43 -8.19
CA GLU A 61 -1.26 5.02 -8.52
C GLU A 61 -2.24 4.17 -7.72
N ASP A 62 -2.67 3.09 -8.35
CA ASP A 62 -3.49 2.07 -7.70
C ASP A 62 -2.58 0.93 -7.26
N TYR A 63 -2.96 0.24 -6.19
CA TYR A 63 -2.20 -0.92 -5.71
C TYR A 63 -3.13 -1.96 -5.12
N LEU A 64 -2.59 -3.13 -4.89
CA LEU A 64 -3.30 -4.23 -4.26
C LEU A 64 -2.32 -5.06 -3.44
N CYS A 65 -2.85 -5.98 -2.65
CA CYS A 65 -2.05 -7.02 -2.03
C CYS A 65 -2.05 -8.22 -2.98
N SER A 66 -0.89 -8.62 -3.49
CA SER A 66 -0.83 -9.70 -4.47
C SER A 66 -1.17 -11.06 -3.87
N ILE A 67 -1.03 -11.20 -2.55
CA ILE A 67 -1.37 -12.42 -1.82
C ILE A 67 -2.89 -12.51 -1.62
N HIS A 68 -3.55 -11.35 -1.46
CA HIS A 68 -4.99 -11.23 -1.25
C HIS A 68 -5.54 -10.16 -2.20
N PRO A 69 -5.71 -10.48 -3.49
CA PRO A 69 -5.97 -9.44 -4.52
C PRO A 69 -7.26 -8.66 -4.37
N ILE A 70 -8.16 -9.09 -3.52
CA ILE A 70 -9.37 -8.32 -3.20
C ILE A 70 -9.04 -7.04 -2.41
N MET A 71 -7.88 -7.02 -1.73
CA MET A 71 -7.43 -5.84 -1.00
C MET A 71 -6.84 -4.84 -1.99
N LYS A 72 -7.46 -3.68 -2.13
CA LYS A 72 -7.04 -2.63 -3.07
C LYS A 72 -6.98 -1.29 -2.39
N GLY A 73 -6.12 -0.44 -2.89
CA GLY A 73 -6.00 0.92 -2.41
C GLY A 73 -5.53 1.87 -3.50
N LYS A 74 -5.54 3.16 -3.19
CA LYS A 74 -5.17 4.21 -4.14
C LYS A 74 -4.37 5.29 -3.44
N ILE A 75 -3.32 5.75 -4.14
CA ILE A 75 -2.63 6.98 -3.79
C ILE A 75 -3.03 8.02 -4.82
N LYS A 76 -3.55 9.16 -4.35
CA LYS A 76 -3.93 10.28 -5.21
C LYS A 76 -2.96 11.42 -4.99
N VAL A 77 -2.32 11.88 -6.04
CA VAL A 77 -1.35 12.99 -5.98
C VAL A 77 -2.02 14.26 -6.47
N ARG A 78 -1.91 15.32 -5.65
CA ARG A 78 -2.44 16.65 -5.99
C ARG A 78 -1.56 17.35 -7.01
#